data_d77f7e8260f8b42a23d9e0a4afc74148
#
_entry.id   d77f7e8260f8b42a23d9e0a4afc74148
#
_cell.length_a   1.000
_cell.length_b   1.000
_cell.length_c   1.000
_cell.angle_alpha   90.00
_cell.angle_beta   90.00
_cell.angle_gamma   90.00
#
_symmetry.space_group_name_H-M   'P 1'
#
loop_
_entity.id
_entity.type
_entity.pdbx_description
1 polymer ?
#
loop_
_entity_poly.entity_id
_entity_poly.type
_entity_poly.pdbx_seq_one_letter_code
_entity_poly.pdbx_strand_id
1 'polypeptide(L)' 'MNFNHPEDQPTETVWITCTDKNQTVQADIVSQKQNEIVMLLKDAPVRLSFRKANSFGKVKQGVWTANMSGMEFVYTE' A
#
# COMPACT_ATOMS: atom_id res chain seq x y z
N MET A 1 -8.89 -29.80 11.39
CA MET A 1 -8.05 -28.84 11.91
C MET A 1 -7.80 -27.74 10.96
N ASN A 2 -7.70 -26.62 11.47
CA ASN A 2 -7.62 -25.48 10.64
C ASN A 2 -6.24 -24.87 10.65
N PHE A 3 -5.74 -24.55 9.48
CA PHE A 3 -4.43 -24.05 9.40
C PHE A 3 -4.35 -22.74 8.71
N ASN A 4 -5.38 -21.94 8.82
CA ASN A 4 -5.32 -20.63 8.28
C ASN A 4 -4.34 -19.82 9.09
N HIS A 5 -3.24 -19.52 8.48
CA HIS A 5 -2.26 -18.65 9.10
C HIS A 5 -2.60 -17.22 8.74
N PRO A 6 -2.59 -16.34 9.70
CA PRO A 6 -2.89 -14.95 9.39
C PRO A 6 -2.02 -14.36 8.30
N GLU A 7 -0.78 -14.81 8.23
CA GLU A 7 0.13 -14.27 7.24
C GLU A 7 -0.15 -14.78 5.84
N ASP A 8 -0.99 -15.80 5.68
CA ASP A 8 -1.35 -16.33 4.38
C ASP A 8 -2.51 -15.61 3.74
N GLN A 9 -3.08 -14.66 4.43
CA GLN A 9 -4.25 -13.94 3.95
C GLN A 9 -4.01 -12.45 4.00
N PRO A 10 -4.58 -11.69 3.06
CA PRO A 10 -4.52 -10.25 3.16
C PRO A 10 -5.13 -9.80 4.46
N THR A 11 -4.49 -8.88 5.13
CA THR A 11 -5.03 -8.36 6.36
C THR A 11 -6.20 -7.44 6.11
N GLU A 12 -6.20 -6.77 4.97
CA GLU A 12 -7.17 -5.72 4.75
C GLU A 12 -7.15 -5.28 3.30
N THR A 13 -8.32 -4.96 2.77
CA THR A 13 -8.43 -4.32 1.46
C THR A 13 -8.64 -2.84 1.67
N VAL A 14 -7.87 -2.03 0.99
CA VAL A 14 -7.92 -0.59 1.15
C VAL A 14 -7.97 0.10 -0.20
N TRP A 15 -8.30 1.37 -0.20
CA TRP A 15 -8.26 2.20 -1.40
C TRP A 15 -6.98 2.99 -1.43
N ILE A 16 -6.34 3.00 -2.58
CA ILE A 16 -5.15 3.81 -2.80
C ILE A 16 -5.37 4.67 -4.02
N THR A 17 -4.64 5.76 -4.12
CA THR A 17 -4.80 6.72 -5.21
C THR A 17 -3.55 6.73 -6.07
N CYS A 18 -3.72 6.57 -7.37
CA CYS A 18 -2.66 6.82 -8.33
C CYS A 18 -2.71 8.30 -8.67
N THR A 19 -1.75 9.07 -8.19
CA THR A 19 -1.82 10.52 -8.31
C THR A 19 -1.64 10.98 -9.74
N ASP A 20 -0.85 10.25 -10.53
CA ASP A 20 -0.61 10.66 -11.92
C ASP A 20 -1.85 10.58 -12.78
N LYS A 21 -2.74 9.66 -12.46
CA LYS A 21 -3.97 9.46 -13.22
C LYS A 21 -5.20 9.92 -12.47
N ASN A 22 -5.00 10.39 -11.25
CA ASN A 22 -6.11 10.79 -10.39
C ASN A 22 -7.17 9.69 -10.29
N GLN A 23 -6.71 8.45 -10.12
CA GLN A 23 -7.58 7.30 -10.02
C GLN A 23 -7.41 6.61 -8.69
N THR A 24 -8.51 6.09 -8.16
CA THR A 24 -8.51 5.33 -6.92
C THR A 24 -8.72 3.86 -7.26
N VAL A 25 -7.88 3.00 -6.71
CA VAL A 25 -7.96 1.57 -6.95
C VAL A 25 -7.89 0.83 -5.63
N GLN A 26 -8.32 -0.42 -5.65
CA GLN A 26 -8.26 -1.25 -4.45
C GLN A 26 -6.99 -2.07 -4.41
N ALA A 27 -6.46 -2.23 -3.19
CA ALA A 27 -5.28 -3.04 -2.97
C ALA A 27 -5.43 -3.80 -1.66
N ASP A 28 -4.81 -4.96 -1.61
CA ASP A 28 -4.81 -5.80 -0.41
C ASP A 28 -3.50 -5.64 0.33
N ILE A 29 -3.57 -5.33 1.62
CA ILE A 29 -2.38 -5.26 2.44
C ILE A 29 -1.94 -6.69 2.75
N VAL A 30 -0.72 -7.03 2.33
CA VAL A 30 -0.19 -8.38 2.57
C VAL A 30 0.92 -8.39 3.61
N SER A 31 1.48 -7.24 3.93
CA SER A 31 2.50 -7.14 4.96
C SER A 31 2.49 -5.72 5.50
N GLN A 32 2.53 -5.60 6.81
CA GLN A 32 2.53 -4.28 7.42
C GLN A 32 3.58 -4.25 8.51
N LYS A 33 4.56 -3.39 8.33
CA LYS A 33 5.63 -3.20 9.28
C LYS A 33 5.65 -1.75 9.70
N GLN A 34 6.54 -1.43 10.64
CA GLN A 34 6.59 -0.09 11.16
C GLN A 34 6.88 0.97 10.09
N ASN A 35 7.75 0.63 9.14
CA ASN A 35 8.18 1.59 8.12
C ASN A 35 7.84 1.18 6.71
N GLU A 36 7.06 0.13 6.54
CA GLU A 36 6.76 -0.36 5.20
C GLU A 36 5.44 -1.10 5.19
N ILE A 37 4.62 -0.83 4.18
CA ILE A 37 3.40 -1.60 3.93
C ILE A 37 3.50 -2.14 2.53
N VAL A 38 3.35 -3.45 2.37
CA VAL A 38 3.35 -4.08 1.06
C VAL A 38 1.92 -4.43 0.70
N MET A 39 1.52 -4.04 -0.49
CA MET A 39 0.17 -4.28 -0.98
C MET A 39 0.19 -4.92 -2.34
N LEU A 40 -0.86 -5.66 -2.65
CA LEU A 40 -1.09 -6.21 -3.99
C LEU A 40 -2.30 -5.52 -4.58
N LEU A 41 -2.19 -5.09 -5.82
CA LEU A 41 -3.35 -4.51 -6.51
C LEU A 41 -4.38 -5.59 -6.76
N LYS A 42 -5.65 -5.22 -6.62
CA LYS A 42 -6.74 -6.17 -6.83
C LYS A 42 -6.86 -6.59 -8.28
N ASP A 43 -6.66 -5.65 -9.19
CA ASP A 43 -6.93 -5.89 -10.59
C ASP A 43 -5.71 -6.29 -11.41
N ALA A 44 -4.55 -6.37 -10.80
CA ALA A 44 -3.33 -6.70 -11.50
C ALA A 44 -2.35 -7.36 -10.54
N PRO A 45 -1.53 -8.30 -11.01
CA PRO A 45 -0.58 -8.97 -10.13
C PRO A 45 0.63 -8.07 -9.86
N VAL A 46 0.39 -6.93 -9.26
CA VAL A 46 1.42 -5.93 -9.01
C VAL A 46 1.57 -5.73 -7.52
N ARG A 47 2.82 -5.81 -7.05
CA ARG A 47 3.14 -5.59 -5.66
C ARG A 47 3.70 -4.19 -5.49
N LEU A 48 3.15 -3.45 -4.54
CA LEU A 48 3.60 -2.10 -4.22
C LEU A 48 4.17 -2.07 -2.81
N SER A 49 5.32 -1.44 -2.66
CA SER A 49 5.92 -1.27 -1.35
C SER A 49 5.78 0.19 -0.96
N PHE A 50 4.98 0.44 0.05
CA PHE A 50 4.70 1.79 0.52
C PHE A 50 5.60 2.16 1.67
N ARG A 51 6.07 3.40 1.68
CA ARG A 51 6.85 3.95 2.77
C ARG A 51 6.19 5.21 3.26
N LYS A 52 6.51 5.59 4.49
CA LYS A 52 5.92 6.79 5.06
C LYS A 52 6.25 8.00 4.20
N ALA A 53 5.25 8.82 3.96
CA ALA A 53 5.45 10.04 3.20
C ALA A 53 6.37 10.98 3.97
N ASN A 54 7.23 11.69 3.24
CA ASN A 54 8.19 12.58 3.84
C ASN A 54 8.14 13.90 3.07
N SER A 55 7.97 14.99 3.80
CA SER A 55 7.91 16.31 3.20
C SER A 55 8.79 17.26 4.00
N PHE A 56 9.77 17.86 3.33
CA PHE A 56 10.71 18.79 3.98
C PHE A 56 11.41 18.18 5.19
N GLY A 57 11.79 16.90 5.06
CA GLY A 57 12.49 16.22 6.13
C GLY A 57 11.61 15.75 7.26
N LYS A 58 10.31 15.93 7.17
CA LYS A 58 9.37 15.48 8.19
C LYS A 58 8.48 14.39 7.67
N VAL A 59 8.29 13.36 8.51
CA VAL A 59 7.40 12.25 8.16
C VAL A 59 5.97 12.69 8.42
N LYS A 60 5.10 12.47 7.43
CA LYS A 60 3.67 12.70 7.59
C LYS A 60 3.03 11.46 8.15
N GLN A 61 2.34 11.62 9.28
CA GLN A 61 1.68 10.49 9.89
C GLN A 61 0.44 10.08 9.11
N GLY A 62 0.27 8.77 8.95
CA GLY A 62 -0.90 8.25 8.29
C GLY A 62 -0.89 8.36 6.78
N VAL A 63 0.20 8.81 6.19
CA VAL A 63 0.31 8.94 4.74
C VAL A 63 1.47 8.10 4.25
N TRP A 64 1.20 7.25 3.27
CA TRP A 64 2.19 6.33 2.74
C TRP A 64 2.24 6.47 1.22
N THR A 65 3.43 6.35 0.65
CA THR A 65 3.61 6.49 -0.79
C THR A 65 4.40 5.32 -1.35
N ALA A 66 4.11 5.01 -2.61
CA ALA A 66 4.84 3.98 -3.35
C ALA A 66 5.00 4.46 -4.78
N ASN A 67 6.10 4.05 -5.41
CA ASN A 67 6.37 4.39 -6.80
C ASN A 67 6.57 3.12 -7.60
N MET A 68 5.98 3.09 -8.78
CA MET A 68 6.18 1.98 -9.68
C MET A 68 6.00 2.46 -11.11
N SER A 69 6.98 2.17 -11.95
CA SER A 69 6.95 2.51 -13.38
C SER A 69 6.65 4.00 -13.60
N GLY A 70 7.22 4.85 -12.77
CA GLY A 70 7.03 6.29 -12.90
C GLY A 70 5.73 6.80 -12.35
N MET A 71 4.89 5.93 -11.79
CA MET A 71 3.62 6.34 -11.20
C MET A 71 3.73 6.35 -9.68
N GLU A 72 3.07 7.32 -9.07
CA GLU A 72 3.03 7.42 -7.62
C GLU A 72 1.68 6.98 -7.10
N PHE A 73 1.70 6.19 -6.03
CA PHE A 73 0.50 5.75 -5.35
C PHE A 73 0.54 6.26 -3.92
N VAL A 74 -0.62 6.65 -3.41
CA VAL A 74 -0.74 7.19 -2.05
C VAL A 74 -1.80 6.41 -1.30
N TYR A 75 -1.47 6.03 -0.08
CA TYR A 75 -2.40 5.41 0.84
C TYR A 75 -2.47 6.27 2.10
N THR A 76 -3.68 6.62 2.51
CA THR A 76 -3.91 7.40 3.72
C THR A 76 -4.67 6.56 4.72
N GLU A 77 -4.09 6.41 5.89
CA GLU A 77 -4.74 5.67 6.98
C GLU A 77 -5.92 6.41 7.54
#